data_6ab79bdfc851364379ea7f0b2c67d060
#
_entry.id   6ab79bdfc851364379ea7f0b2c67d060
#
_cell.length_a   1.000
_cell.length_b   1.000
_cell.length_c   1.000
_cell.angle_alpha   90.00
_cell.angle_beta   90.00
_cell.angle_gamma   90.00
#
_symmetry.space_group_name_H-M   'P 1'
#
loop_
_entity.id
_entity.type
_entity.pdbx_description
1 polymer ?
#
loop_
_entity_poly.entity_id
_entity_poly.type
_entity_poly.pdbx_seq_one_letter_code
_entity_poly.pdbx_strand_id
1 'polypeptide(L)'
;MRINVHAGHNPDGMIACGAIGLIKESTEARAVKDSVVAQLTSMGHTVRDCTCNNGISQNDILQKIVSACNAQEADLDISIHFNAGAQSEADGHTTGTEVYVYSTSSTAATYAQQVIDSIAALGFRNRGVKERTSLYVLRHTKAPAMLIECCFVDDPEDVALYNADRMAAAIVAGITGQATETTADAAKLAAMSQAEFVDWIGKLAAEDMKTSGILASVSAAQSILESGYGKSELALNALNLGGMKAELSGNTWPSRWDGKIYTKDTAEQELDGTYIIIKADFRAYPSVAAYLADHSAYLAGAKKGDSLRYAGIVGCTDYRTAFQILKDGEYATSLDYVDKLCAVVEKWNLTRYDGATPVGQSEIYWLSAADVFTETEADAVKIQLEQAWPGLNLLKRRGIVTKA
;
A
#
# COMPACT_ATOMS: atom_id res chain seq x y z
N MET A 1 17.94 -4.62 -15.79
CA MET A 1 18.68 -3.38 -16.09
C MET A 1 19.72 -3.12 -15.00
N ARG A 2 20.78 -2.38 -15.32
CA ARG A 2 21.74 -1.79 -14.38
C ARG A 2 21.36 -0.32 -14.23
N ILE A 3 20.97 0.09 -13.05
CA ILE A 3 20.39 1.41 -12.82
C ILE A 3 21.18 2.11 -11.71
N ASN A 4 21.63 3.33 -11.96
CA ASN A 4 22.15 4.21 -10.93
C ASN A 4 21.02 5.10 -10.41
N VAL A 5 20.91 5.23 -9.10
CA VAL A 5 19.94 6.12 -8.46
C VAL A 5 20.68 6.99 -7.44
N HIS A 6 20.35 8.26 -7.40
CA HIS A 6 20.89 9.15 -6.38
C HIS A 6 19.88 10.22 -5.99
N ALA A 7 19.90 10.61 -4.72
CA ALA A 7 19.27 11.84 -4.27
C ALA A 7 20.18 13.02 -4.60
N GLY A 8 19.60 14.17 -4.93
CA GLY A 8 20.31 15.42 -5.05
C GLY A 8 20.82 15.93 -3.70
N HIS A 9 21.77 16.86 -3.76
CA HIS A 9 22.22 17.63 -2.60
C HIS A 9 22.87 16.81 -1.46
N ASN A 10 23.44 17.50 -0.48
CA ASN A 10 23.85 16.93 0.80
C ASN A 10 22.64 16.67 1.72
N PRO A 11 22.80 15.88 2.80
CA PRO A 11 21.79 15.76 3.84
C PRO A 11 21.39 17.10 4.46
N ASP A 12 20.20 17.17 5.02
CA ASP A 12 19.69 18.35 5.74
C ASP A 12 20.68 18.84 6.81
N GLY A 13 20.77 20.14 6.96
CA GLY A 13 21.71 20.81 7.89
C GLY A 13 23.14 20.92 7.40
N MET A 14 23.48 20.35 6.24
CA MET A 14 24.81 20.50 5.62
C MET A 14 24.80 21.58 4.53
N ILE A 15 26.01 21.98 4.07
CA ILE A 15 26.15 22.92 2.95
C ILE A 15 25.50 22.32 1.68
N ALA A 16 24.78 23.14 0.92
CA ALA A 16 24.11 22.77 -0.31
C ALA A 16 23.13 21.57 -0.12
N CYS A 17 22.30 21.64 0.92
CA CYS A 17 21.27 20.62 1.25
C CYS A 17 19.96 20.78 0.45
N GLY A 18 19.92 21.63 -0.58
CA GLY A 18 18.75 21.80 -1.42
C GLY A 18 17.70 22.76 -0.86
N ALA A 19 16.49 22.68 -1.38
CA ALA A 19 15.38 23.56 -1.02
C ALA A 19 14.74 23.15 0.33
N ILE A 20 14.23 24.17 1.03
CA ILE A 20 13.49 24.02 2.28
C ILE A 20 12.18 24.80 2.15
N GLY A 21 11.07 24.12 2.35
CA GLY A 21 9.72 24.65 2.37
C GLY A 21 8.91 24.04 3.51
N LEU A 22 7.73 23.58 3.23
CA LEU A 22 6.91 22.79 4.15
C LEU A 22 7.54 21.41 4.43
N ILE A 23 8.25 20.88 3.43
CA ILE A 23 9.12 19.71 3.54
C ILE A 23 10.55 20.09 3.11
N LYS A 24 11.52 19.20 3.33
CA LYS A 24 12.94 19.43 3.03
C LYS A 24 13.38 18.54 1.88
N GLU A 25 13.77 19.13 0.75
CA GLU A 25 14.17 18.40 -0.44
C GLU A 25 15.15 17.27 -0.17
N SER A 26 16.24 17.55 0.54
CA SER A 26 17.28 16.54 0.75
C SER A 26 16.83 15.34 1.58
N THR A 27 15.89 15.54 2.51
CA THR A 27 15.31 14.47 3.33
C THR A 27 14.38 13.62 2.46
N GLU A 28 13.47 14.25 1.74
CA GLU A 28 12.46 13.57 0.95
C GLU A 28 13.06 12.89 -0.29
N ALA A 29 14.04 13.53 -0.94
CA ALA A 29 14.74 12.90 -2.07
C ALA A 29 15.48 11.62 -1.65
N ARG A 30 16.00 11.55 -0.42
CA ARG A 30 16.60 10.32 0.12
C ARG A 30 15.55 9.26 0.43
N ALA A 31 14.43 9.63 1.03
CA ALA A 31 13.35 8.70 1.31
C ALA A 31 12.80 8.06 0.01
N VAL A 32 12.52 8.88 -1.01
CA VAL A 32 12.11 8.39 -2.34
C VAL A 32 13.19 7.52 -2.96
N LYS A 33 14.46 7.95 -2.94
CA LYS A 33 15.59 7.20 -3.50
C LYS A 33 15.75 5.83 -2.82
N ASP A 34 15.68 5.77 -1.50
CA ASP A 34 15.82 4.50 -0.76
C ASP A 34 14.71 3.52 -1.14
N SER A 35 13.48 4.01 -1.26
CA SER A 35 12.33 3.21 -1.68
C SER A 35 12.45 2.76 -3.15
N VAL A 36 12.90 3.62 -4.08
CA VAL A 36 13.17 3.27 -5.50
C VAL A 36 14.24 2.16 -5.58
N VAL A 37 15.34 2.31 -4.85
CA VAL A 37 16.43 1.31 -4.81
C VAL A 37 15.91 -0.03 -4.31
N ALA A 38 15.15 -0.04 -3.22
CA ALA A 38 14.59 -1.27 -2.65
C ALA A 38 13.63 -1.96 -3.62
N GLN A 39 12.69 -1.22 -4.23
CA GLN A 39 11.70 -1.76 -5.16
C GLN A 39 12.35 -2.31 -6.43
N LEU A 40 13.23 -1.56 -7.09
CA LEU A 40 13.93 -2.03 -8.29
C LEU A 40 14.82 -3.25 -8.01
N THR A 41 15.48 -3.30 -6.83
CA THR A 41 16.29 -4.45 -6.42
C THR A 41 15.41 -5.69 -6.22
N SER A 42 14.26 -5.55 -5.57
CA SER A 42 13.31 -6.65 -5.37
C SER A 42 12.76 -7.21 -6.68
N MET A 43 12.69 -6.37 -7.73
CA MET A 43 12.29 -6.77 -9.08
C MET A 43 13.44 -7.40 -9.90
N GLY A 44 14.62 -7.62 -9.29
CA GLY A 44 15.76 -8.28 -9.93
C GLY A 44 16.64 -7.36 -10.77
N HIS A 45 16.52 -6.03 -10.64
CA HIS A 45 17.45 -5.10 -11.28
C HIS A 45 18.74 -4.97 -10.47
N THR A 46 19.86 -4.66 -11.14
CA THR A 46 21.12 -4.30 -10.49
C THR A 46 21.11 -2.80 -10.22
N VAL A 47 20.90 -2.41 -8.97
CA VAL A 47 20.76 -0.99 -8.60
C VAL A 47 21.95 -0.52 -7.77
N ARG A 48 22.46 0.67 -8.06
CA ARG A 48 23.53 1.33 -7.31
C ARG A 48 23.07 2.68 -6.79
N ASP A 49 23.25 2.88 -5.48
CA ASP A 49 23.10 4.17 -4.85
C ASP A 49 24.37 5.00 -5.11
N CYS A 50 24.22 6.07 -5.86
CA CYS A 50 25.29 7.02 -6.20
C CYS A 50 25.17 8.35 -5.42
N THR A 51 24.41 8.38 -4.34
CA THR A 51 24.16 9.58 -3.53
C THR A 51 25.43 10.08 -2.83
N CYS A 52 25.68 11.38 -2.89
CA CYS A 52 26.72 12.04 -2.12
C CYS A 52 26.16 12.56 -0.78
N ASN A 53 26.78 12.20 0.34
CA ASN A 53 26.37 12.63 1.68
C ASN A 53 27.42 13.48 2.41
N ASN A 54 28.54 13.82 1.77
CA ASN A 54 29.69 14.46 2.42
C ASN A 54 30.39 15.47 1.51
N GLY A 55 29.65 16.15 0.66
CA GLY A 55 30.22 17.19 -0.19
C GLY A 55 30.55 18.45 0.59
N ILE A 56 31.62 19.12 0.20
CA ILE A 56 32.07 20.38 0.80
C ILE A 56 31.58 21.63 0.05
N SER A 57 30.96 21.42 -1.11
CA SER A 57 30.29 22.43 -1.94
C SER A 57 29.33 21.77 -2.90
N GLN A 58 28.43 22.54 -3.52
CA GLN A 58 27.55 22.02 -4.56
C GLN A 58 28.33 21.39 -5.73
N ASN A 59 29.40 22.00 -6.17
CA ASN A 59 30.22 21.45 -7.26
C ASN A 59 30.89 20.13 -6.87
N ASP A 60 31.39 20.01 -5.63
CA ASP A 60 31.97 18.76 -5.11
C ASP A 60 30.95 17.64 -5.03
N ILE A 61 29.71 17.94 -4.60
CA ILE A 61 28.60 16.99 -4.59
C ILE A 61 28.36 16.47 -6.00
N LEU A 62 28.18 17.34 -6.98
CA LEU A 62 27.90 17.00 -8.37
C LEU A 62 29.01 16.14 -8.98
N GLN A 63 30.28 16.49 -8.71
CA GLN A 63 31.45 15.72 -9.19
C GLN A 63 31.48 14.32 -8.57
N LYS A 64 31.22 14.19 -7.26
CA LYS A 64 31.16 12.88 -6.58
C LYS A 64 30.05 12.01 -7.10
N ILE A 65 28.84 12.55 -7.28
CA ILE A 65 27.70 11.84 -7.87
C ILE A 65 28.05 11.33 -9.27
N VAL A 66 28.51 12.20 -10.16
CA VAL A 66 28.86 11.83 -11.53
C VAL A 66 30.00 10.80 -11.57
N SER A 67 31.01 10.95 -10.68
CA SER A 67 32.07 9.97 -10.58
C SER A 67 31.56 8.60 -10.15
N ALA A 68 30.65 8.52 -9.20
CA ALA A 68 30.01 7.28 -8.76
C ALA A 68 29.15 6.66 -9.87
N CYS A 69 28.34 7.44 -10.57
CA CYS A 69 27.53 6.99 -11.70
C CYS A 69 28.41 6.42 -12.83
N ASN A 70 29.51 7.10 -13.14
CA ASN A 70 30.41 6.72 -14.25
C ASN A 70 31.42 5.63 -13.89
N ALA A 71 31.48 5.18 -12.64
CA ALA A 71 32.46 4.18 -12.19
C ALA A 71 32.24 2.80 -12.82
N GLN A 72 31.01 2.50 -13.24
CA GLN A 72 30.65 1.27 -13.96
C GLN A 72 29.60 1.57 -15.02
N GLU A 73 29.38 0.65 -15.93
CA GLU A 73 28.31 0.77 -16.93
C GLU A 73 26.95 0.70 -16.26
N ALA A 74 26.04 1.55 -16.75
CA ALA A 74 24.63 1.57 -16.41
C ALA A 74 23.77 1.74 -17.66
N ASP A 75 22.52 1.30 -17.56
CA ASP A 75 21.53 1.42 -18.63
C ASP A 75 20.71 2.71 -18.45
N LEU A 76 20.64 3.22 -17.20
CA LEU A 76 19.93 4.45 -16.84
C LEU A 76 20.49 5.07 -15.55
N ASP A 77 20.61 6.41 -15.54
CA ASP A 77 20.92 7.22 -14.36
C ASP A 77 19.69 8.03 -13.94
N ILE A 78 19.35 7.98 -12.65
CA ILE A 78 18.16 8.63 -12.08
C ILE A 78 18.58 9.56 -10.95
N SER A 79 18.30 10.84 -11.12
CA SER A 79 18.49 11.89 -10.12
C SER A 79 17.15 12.28 -9.51
N ILE A 80 17.02 12.19 -8.19
CA ILE A 80 15.77 12.49 -7.48
C ILE A 80 15.92 13.81 -6.73
N HIS A 81 15.02 14.73 -7.04
CA HIS A 81 14.95 16.09 -6.56
C HIS A 81 13.52 16.49 -6.20
N PHE A 82 13.40 17.65 -5.57
CA PHE A 82 12.15 18.36 -5.33
C PHE A 82 12.33 19.83 -5.69
N ASN A 83 11.31 20.39 -6.32
CA ASN A 83 11.34 21.78 -6.78
C ASN A 83 10.96 22.76 -5.66
N ALA A 84 11.23 24.03 -5.88
CA ALA A 84 10.81 25.14 -5.03
C ALA A 84 10.46 26.37 -5.88
N GLY A 85 9.74 27.33 -5.29
CA GLY A 85 9.31 28.55 -5.96
C GLY A 85 7.87 28.48 -6.44
N ALA A 86 7.07 27.55 -5.91
CA ALA A 86 5.62 27.68 -5.90
C ALA A 86 5.27 28.95 -5.10
N GLN A 87 4.23 29.64 -5.51
CA GLN A 87 3.68 30.65 -4.64
C GLN A 87 2.89 29.90 -3.57
N SER A 88 3.35 29.97 -2.33
CA SER A 88 2.93 29.14 -1.21
C SER A 88 1.52 29.47 -0.66
N GLU A 89 0.63 30.01 -1.46
CA GLU A 89 -0.78 30.18 -1.09
C GLU A 89 -1.54 28.95 -1.56
N ALA A 90 -2.28 28.32 -0.62
CA ALA A 90 -3.17 27.21 -0.93
C ALA A 90 -4.25 27.67 -1.92
N ASP A 91 -4.14 27.28 -3.17
CA ASP A 91 -5.07 27.64 -4.25
C ASP A 91 -5.97 26.48 -4.69
N GLY A 92 -5.81 25.31 -4.01
CA GLY A 92 -6.55 24.09 -4.30
C GLY A 92 -6.00 23.28 -5.47
N HIS A 93 -4.83 23.63 -6.01
CA HIS A 93 -4.22 22.99 -7.16
C HIS A 93 -2.74 22.69 -6.95
N THR A 94 -2.31 21.47 -7.22
CA THR A 94 -0.89 21.11 -7.16
C THR A 94 -0.08 21.90 -8.18
N THR A 95 1.11 22.42 -7.79
CA THR A 95 2.11 22.98 -8.71
C THR A 95 2.71 21.87 -9.57
N GLY A 96 2.99 20.69 -9.00
CA GLY A 96 3.13 19.43 -9.72
C GLY A 96 4.55 18.97 -9.96
N THR A 97 4.68 18.03 -10.89
CA THR A 97 5.92 17.28 -11.19
C THR A 97 6.48 17.63 -12.56
N GLU A 98 7.81 17.58 -12.70
CA GLU A 98 8.49 17.73 -14.00
C GLU A 98 9.74 16.86 -14.06
N VAL A 99 10.13 16.45 -15.27
CA VAL A 99 11.33 15.64 -15.47
C VAL A 99 12.24 16.30 -16.50
N TYR A 100 13.51 16.40 -16.16
CA TYR A 100 14.53 16.94 -17.04
C TYR A 100 15.36 15.83 -17.66
N VAL A 101 15.66 15.98 -18.95
CA VAL A 101 16.58 15.14 -19.73
C VAL A 101 17.58 16.01 -20.47
N TYR A 102 18.72 15.43 -20.88
CA TYR A 102 19.68 16.15 -21.71
C TYR A 102 19.14 16.44 -23.11
N SER A 103 18.42 15.45 -23.69
CA SER A 103 17.72 15.59 -24.95
C SER A 103 16.43 14.79 -24.96
N THR A 104 15.35 15.38 -25.50
CA THR A 104 14.06 14.71 -25.68
C THR A 104 14.08 13.60 -26.73
N SER A 105 15.14 13.48 -27.52
CA SER A 105 15.38 12.37 -28.44
C SER A 105 16.18 11.22 -27.81
N SER A 106 16.59 11.33 -26.56
CA SER A 106 17.38 10.30 -25.86
C SER A 106 16.49 9.14 -25.36
N THR A 107 17.10 7.98 -25.12
CA THR A 107 16.41 6.85 -24.48
C THR A 107 15.86 7.23 -23.12
N ALA A 108 16.55 8.12 -22.36
CA ALA A 108 16.06 8.61 -21.08
C ALA A 108 14.72 9.35 -21.22
N ALA A 109 14.44 10.01 -22.32
CA ALA A 109 13.19 10.74 -22.53
C ALA A 109 11.96 9.81 -22.59
N THR A 110 12.13 8.58 -23.09
CA THR A 110 11.05 7.58 -23.08
C THR A 110 10.71 7.18 -21.63
N TYR A 111 11.71 6.90 -20.81
CA TYR A 111 11.50 6.61 -19.38
C TYR A 111 10.96 7.83 -18.64
N ALA A 112 11.48 9.03 -18.93
CA ALA A 112 11.02 10.27 -18.32
C ALA A 112 9.53 10.54 -18.57
N GLN A 113 9.05 10.27 -19.79
CA GLN A 113 7.63 10.40 -20.11
C GLN A 113 6.77 9.41 -19.32
N GLN A 114 7.17 8.14 -19.25
CA GLN A 114 6.46 7.12 -18.48
C GLN A 114 6.45 7.43 -16.97
N VAL A 115 7.57 7.93 -16.45
CA VAL A 115 7.71 8.32 -15.04
C VAL A 115 6.78 9.50 -14.71
N ILE A 116 6.80 10.56 -15.50
CA ILE A 116 5.97 11.74 -15.23
C ILE A 116 4.47 11.42 -15.34
N ASP A 117 4.08 10.57 -16.30
CA ASP A 117 2.70 10.13 -16.45
C ASP A 117 2.25 9.28 -15.24
N SER A 118 3.13 8.42 -14.72
CA SER A 118 2.88 7.63 -13.52
C SER A 118 2.77 8.49 -12.26
N ILE A 119 3.61 9.53 -12.12
CA ILE A 119 3.53 10.48 -11.00
C ILE A 119 2.25 11.32 -11.12
N ALA A 120 1.91 11.78 -12.32
CA ALA A 120 0.68 12.54 -12.55
C ALA A 120 -0.59 11.74 -12.21
N ALA A 121 -0.57 10.40 -12.41
CA ALA A 121 -1.66 9.52 -12.02
C ALA A 121 -1.90 9.48 -10.49
N LEU A 122 -0.94 9.94 -9.67
CA LEU A 122 -1.12 10.13 -8.24
C LEU A 122 -1.94 11.39 -7.89
N GLY A 123 -2.18 12.27 -8.86
CA GLY A 123 -2.91 13.54 -8.70
C GLY A 123 -2.07 14.79 -8.89
N PHE A 124 -0.74 14.66 -9.06
CA PHE A 124 0.15 15.80 -9.33
C PHE A 124 -0.08 16.36 -10.74
N ARG A 125 -0.03 17.70 -10.86
CA ARG A 125 -0.04 18.35 -12.17
C ARG A 125 1.17 17.91 -13.00
N ASN A 126 0.94 17.41 -14.22
CA ASN A 126 1.99 17.07 -15.15
C ASN A 126 2.53 18.35 -15.82
N ARG A 127 3.79 18.71 -15.54
CA ARG A 127 4.47 19.90 -16.13
C ARG A 127 5.33 19.55 -17.35
N GLY A 128 5.39 18.26 -17.70
CA GLY A 128 6.06 17.75 -18.90
C GLY A 128 7.51 17.37 -18.72
N VAL A 129 8.02 16.65 -19.71
CA VAL A 129 9.45 16.35 -19.88
C VAL A 129 10.11 17.52 -20.60
N LYS A 130 11.25 17.99 -20.08
CA LYS A 130 11.94 19.19 -20.57
C LYS A 130 13.41 18.92 -20.85
N GLU A 131 13.94 19.53 -21.90
CA GLU A 131 15.38 19.54 -22.13
C GLU A 131 16.08 20.57 -21.22
N ARG A 132 17.18 20.14 -20.57
CA ARG A 132 18.01 21.03 -19.77
C ARG A 132 19.47 20.61 -19.81
N THR A 133 20.16 21.04 -20.86
CA THR A 133 21.56 20.70 -21.16
C THR A 133 22.58 21.32 -20.16
N SER A 134 22.16 22.30 -19.34
CA SER A 134 22.99 22.94 -18.34
C SER A 134 23.09 22.15 -17.01
N LEU A 135 22.21 21.18 -16.75
CA LEU A 135 22.27 20.38 -15.53
C LEU A 135 23.48 19.44 -15.57
N TYR A 136 24.32 19.55 -14.52
CA TYR A 136 25.63 18.92 -14.48
C TYR A 136 25.53 17.39 -14.61
N VAL A 137 24.62 16.76 -13.87
CA VAL A 137 24.43 15.30 -13.88
C VAL A 137 23.96 14.82 -15.27
N LEU A 138 23.02 15.51 -15.92
CA LEU A 138 22.53 15.15 -17.23
C LEU A 138 23.60 15.27 -18.32
N ARG A 139 24.54 16.21 -18.14
CA ARG A 139 25.60 16.50 -19.11
C ARG A 139 26.81 15.57 -18.99
N HIS A 140 27.14 15.09 -17.77
CA HIS A 140 28.41 14.44 -17.49
C HIS A 140 28.30 12.96 -17.14
N THR A 141 27.11 12.42 -16.93
CA THR A 141 26.91 10.98 -16.83
C THR A 141 27.03 10.32 -18.20
N LYS A 142 27.56 9.09 -18.24
CA LYS A 142 27.78 8.32 -19.47
C LYS A 142 26.51 7.60 -19.91
N ALA A 143 25.72 7.13 -18.96
CA ALA A 143 24.43 6.48 -19.23
C ALA A 143 23.35 7.53 -19.58
N PRO A 144 22.29 7.15 -20.30
CA PRO A 144 21.09 7.97 -20.42
C PRO A 144 20.61 8.40 -19.04
N ALA A 145 20.38 9.71 -18.84
CA ALA A 145 20.09 10.26 -17.52
C ALA A 145 18.80 11.09 -17.53
N MET A 146 18.05 11.01 -16.42
CA MET A 146 16.92 11.88 -16.13
C MET A 146 17.02 12.45 -14.72
N LEU A 147 16.51 13.68 -14.52
CA LEU A 147 16.36 14.32 -13.23
C LEU A 147 14.86 14.57 -12.98
N ILE A 148 14.36 14.03 -11.90
CA ILE A 148 12.95 14.07 -11.52
C ILE A 148 12.76 15.09 -10.43
N GLU A 149 11.95 16.12 -10.69
CA GLU A 149 11.41 17.02 -9.69
C GLU A 149 10.07 16.44 -9.25
N CYS A 150 10.09 15.72 -8.12
CA CYS A 150 8.95 14.93 -7.66
C CYS A 150 7.70 15.80 -7.44
N CYS A 151 7.86 16.90 -6.70
CA CYS A 151 6.83 17.92 -6.47
C CYS A 151 7.50 19.19 -5.90
N PHE A 152 6.73 20.20 -5.53
CA PHE A 152 7.24 21.42 -4.92
C PHE A 152 7.23 21.34 -3.40
N VAL A 153 8.37 21.64 -2.76
CA VAL A 153 8.51 21.58 -1.29
C VAL A 153 7.73 22.66 -0.55
N ASP A 154 7.35 23.73 -1.25
CA ASP A 154 6.71 24.93 -0.73
C ASP A 154 5.26 25.12 -1.22
N ASP A 155 4.69 24.11 -1.89
CA ASP A 155 3.29 24.07 -2.32
C ASP A 155 2.47 23.20 -1.35
N PRO A 156 1.44 23.76 -0.67
CA PRO A 156 0.63 23.01 0.28
C PRO A 156 -0.12 21.81 -0.31
N GLU A 157 -0.63 21.95 -1.54
CA GLU A 157 -1.36 20.88 -2.23
C GLU A 157 -0.42 19.75 -2.68
N ASP A 158 0.76 20.10 -3.18
CA ASP A 158 1.79 19.11 -3.51
C ASP A 158 2.21 18.32 -2.26
N VAL A 159 2.47 19.03 -1.15
CA VAL A 159 2.90 18.41 0.12
C VAL A 159 1.79 17.56 0.73
N ALA A 160 0.52 18.00 0.67
CA ALA A 160 -0.61 17.21 1.16
C ALA A 160 -0.83 15.92 0.36
N LEU A 161 -0.48 15.93 -0.92
CA LEU A 161 -0.59 14.76 -1.81
C LEU A 161 0.63 13.84 -1.73
N TYR A 162 1.77 14.38 -1.34
CA TYR A 162 3.05 13.68 -1.36
C TYR A 162 3.13 12.54 -0.33
N ASN A 163 3.68 11.43 -0.78
CA ASN A 163 4.12 10.31 0.05
C ASN A 163 5.32 9.64 -0.63
N ALA A 164 6.41 9.43 0.10
CA ALA A 164 7.67 8.95 -0.47
C ALA A 164 7.55 7.58 -1.14
N ASP A 165 6.85 6.63 -0.53
CA ASP A 165 6.70 5.28 -1.09
C ASP A 165 5.81 5.25 -2.34
N ARG A 166 4.73 6.04 -2.35
CA ARG A 166 3.87 6.19 -3.54
C ARG A 166 4.62 6.88 -4.69
N MET A 167 5.40 7.91 -4.38
CA MET A 167 6.24 8.59 -5.36
C MET A 167 7.28 7.62 -5.94
N ALA A 168 7.98 6.88 -5.10
CA ALA A 168 8.93 5.85 -5.52
C ALA A 168 8.27 4.76 -6.38
N ALA A 169 7.10 4.29 -5.97
CA ALA A 169 6.36 3.28 -6.73
C ALA A 169 5.92 3.79 -8.11
N ALA A 170 5.53 5.07 -8.24
CA ALA A 170 5.23 5.70 -9.52
C ALA A 170 6.47 5.80 -10.41
N ILE A 171 7.61 6.19 -9.84
CA ILE A 171 8.90 6.23 -10.56
C ILE A 171 9.27 4.84 -11.08
N VAL A 172 9.21 3.82 -10.22
CA VAL A 172 9.50 2.42 -10.58
C VAL A 172 8.56 1.91 -11.68
N ALA A 173 7.27 2.19 -11.57
CA ALA A 173 6.29 1.83 -12.59
C ALA A 173 6.62 2.45 -13.96
N GLY A 174 6.99 3.73 -13.98
CA GLY A 174 7.40 4.41 -15.21
C GLY A 174 8.69 3.84 -15.84
N ILE A 175 9.64 3.38 -15.02
CA ILE A 175 10.90 2.79 -15.50
C ILE A 175 10.70 1.38 -16.03
N THR A 176 9.89 0.57 -15.35
CA THR A 176 9.74 -0.86 -15.64
C THR A 176 8.57 -1.17 -16.58
N GLY A 177 7.66 -0.22 -16.76
CA GLY A 177 6.38 -0.44 -17.43
C GLY A 177 5.42 -1.34 -16.64
N GLN A 178 5.78 -1.69 -15.41
CA GLN A 178 4.97 -2.51 -14.51
C GLN A 178 4.44 -1.62 -13.39
N ALA A 179 3.13 -1.36 -13.39
CA ALA A 179 2.51 -0.73 -12.23
C ALA A 179 2.72 -1.62 -11.01
N THR A 180 3.29 -1.07 -9.94
CA THR A 180 3.27 -1.75 -8.65
C THR A 180 1.82 -1.84 -8.17
N GLU A 181 1.45 -2.88 -7.43
CA GLU A 181 0.09 -2.99 -6.87
C GLU A 181 -0.28 -1.73 -6.09
N THR A 182 0.68 -1.14 -5.36
CA THR A 182 0.49 0.10 -4.58
C THR A 182 0.09 1.30 -5.46
N THR A 183 0.76 1.52 -6.59
CA THR A 183 0.40 2.62 -7.51
C THR A 183 -0.93 2.36 -8.21
N ALA A 184 -1.20 1.11 -8.61
CA ALA A 184 -2.44 0.74 -9.25
C ALA A 184 -3.65 0.96 -8.32
N ASP A 185 -3.57 0.51 -7.07
CA ASP A 185 -4.66 0.65 -6.10
C ASP A 185 -4.85 2.10 -5.66
N ALA A 186 -3.77 2.86 -5.42
CA ALA A 186 -3.86 4.28 -5.09
C ALA A 186 -4.49 5.11 -6.20
N ALA A 187 -4.10 4.88 -7.46
CA ALA A 187 -4.70 5.54 -8.61
C ALA A 187 -6.19 5.19 -8.78
N LYS A 188 -6.55 3.92 -8.56
CA LYS A 188 -7.95 3.48 -8.55
C LYS A 188 -8.74 4.21 -7.47
N LEU A 189 -8.26 4.23 -6.22
CA LEU A 189 -8.93 4.92 -5.11
C LEU A 189 -9.17 6.40 -5.41
N ALA A 190 -8.16 7.07 -6.00
CA ALA A 190 -8.27 8.49 -6.35
C ALA A 190 -9.34 8.75 -7.42
N ALA A 191 -9.46 7.87 -8.42
CA ALA A 191 -10.33 8.06 -9.58
C ALA A 191 -11.77 7.55 -9.38
N MET A 192 -11.98 6.52 -8.52
CA MET A 192 -13.28 5.86 -8.38
C MET A 192 -14.37 6.76 -7.82
N SER A 193 -15.58 6.65 -8.37
CA SER A 193 -16.82 7.05 -7.71
C SER A 193 -17.14 6.14 -6.51
N GLN A 194 -18.09 6.56 -5.67
CA GLN A 194 -18.53 5.73 -4.54
C GLN A 194 -19.06 4.36 -4.97
N ALA A 195 -19.82 4.30 -6.06
CA ALA A 195 -20.39 3.05 -6.56
C ALA A 195 -19.31 2.09 -7.07
N GLU A 196 -18.31 2.60 -7.81
CA GLU A 196 -17.16 1.81 -8.27
C GLU A 196 -16.31 1.31 -7.11
N PHE A 197 -16.09 2.16 -6.10
CA PHE A 197 -15.38 1.75 -4.88
C PHE A 197 -16.11 0.61 -4.16
N VAL A 198 -17.41 0.74 -3.98
CA VAL A 198 -18.23 -0.29 -3.32
C VAL A 198 -18.17 -1.63 -4.06
N ASP A 199 -18.27 -1.61 -5.39
CA ASP A 199 -18.17 -2.83 -6.19
C ASP A 199 -16.77 -3.46 -6.10
N TRP A 200 -15.74 -2.63 -6.16
CA TRP A 200 -14.36 -3.09 -6.07
C TRP A 200 -14.00 -3.66 -4.70
N ILE A 201 -14.31 -2.93 -3.59
CA ILE A 201 -13.99 -3.42 -2.24
C ILE A 201 -14.82 -4.65 -1.87
N GLY A 202 -16.08 -4.72 -2.33
CA GLY A 202 -16.93 -5.89 -2.13
C GLY A 202 -16.36 -7.16 -2.78
N LYS A 203 -15.83 -7.05 -4.01
CA LYS A 203 -15.14 -8.17 -4.70
C LYS A 203 -13.86 -8.59 -3.98
N LEU A 204 -13.04 -7.65 -3.53
CA LEU A 204 -11.82 -7.95 -2.78
C LEU A 204 -12.15 -8.59 -1.43
N ALA A 205 -13.16 -8.09 -0.72
CA ALA A 205 -13.62 -8.67 0.53
C ALA A 205 -14.21 -10.08 0.36
N ALA A 206 -14.91 -10.34 -0.77
CA ALA A 206 -15.39 -11.69 -1.10
C ALA A 206 -14.24 -12.67 -1.35
N GLU A 207 -13.15 -12.21 -1.95
CA GLU A 207 -11.94 -13.02 -2.13
C GLU A 207 -11.25 -13.30 -0.79
N ASP A 208 -11.09 -12.27 0.06
CA ASP A 208 -10.53 -12.42 1.41
C ASP A 208 -11.37 -13.37 2.28
N MET A 209 -12.70 -13.27 2.22
CA MET A 209 -13.64 -14.12 2.97
C MET A 209 -13.37 -15.61 2.75
N LYS A 210 -12.92 -16.03 1.56
CA LYS A 210 -12.62 -17.44 1.26
C LYS A 210 -11.52 -18.02 2.16
N THR A 211 -10.63 -17.17 2.63
CA THR A 211 -9.49 -17.56 3.48
C THR A 211 -9.66 -17.14 4.93
N SER A 212 -10.26 -15.98 5.18
CA SER A 212 -10.45 -15.43 6.52
C SER A 212 -11.66 -16.00 7.25
N GLY A 213 -12.71 -16.39 6.50
CA GLY A 213 -13.99 -16.78 7.05
C GLY A 213 -14.80 -15.62 7.65
N ILE A 214 -14.40 -14.37 7.38
CA ILE A 214 -15.13 -13.17 7.81
C ILE A 214 -16.01 -12.71 6.66
N LEU A 215 -17.28 -12.40 6.93
CA LEU A 215 -18.23 -11.98 5.90
C LEU A 215 -17.69 -10.81 5.07
N ALA A 216 -17.80 -10.93 3.76
CA ALA A 216 -17.37 -9.89 2.82
C ALA A 216 -18.13 -8.58 3.06
N SER A 217 -19.43 -8.66 3.37
CA SER A 217 -20.26 -7.50 3.74
C SER A 217 -19.73 -6.77 4.96
N VAL A 218 -19.14 -7.48 5.93
CA VAL A 218 -18.56 -6.89 7.15
C VAL A 218 -17.28 -6.12 6.81
N SER A 219 -16.31 -6.77 6.17
CA SER A 219 -15.04 -6.14 5.80
C SER A 219 -15.24 -4.96 4.83
N ALA A 220 -16.15 -5.11 3.85
CA ALA A 220 -16.47 -4.03 2.93
C ALA A 220 -17.16 -2.85 3.62
N ALA A 221 -18.14 -3.09 4.51
CA ALA A 221 -18.85 -2.02 5.21
C ALA A 221 -17.91 -1.21 6.11
N GLN A 222 -17.01 -1.88 6.84
CA GLN A 222 -15.98 -1.19 7.63
C GLN A 222 -15.05 -0.36 6.73
N SER A 223 -14.53 -0.94 5.65
CA SER A 223 -13.68 -0.23 4.71
C SER A 223 -14.37 1.00 4.10
N ILE A 224 -15.67 0.91 3.76
CA ILE A 224 -16.47 2.02 3.23
C ILE A 224 -16.62 3.14 4.27
N LEU A 225 -17.00 2.77 5.51
CA LEU A 225 -17.29 3.74 6.57
C LEU A 225 -16.02 4.45 7.03
N GLU A 226 -14.98 3.68 7.37
CA GLU A 226 -13.74 4.20 7.98
C GLU A 226 -12.89 5.02 6.98
N SER A 227 -12.93 4.68 5.69
CA SER A 227 -12.15 5.38 4.66
C SER A 227 -12.90 6.48 3.93
N GLY A 228 -14.19 6.69 4.21
CA GLY A 228 -15.01 7.61 3.42
C GLY A 228 -15.03 7.23 1.94
N TYR A 229 -15.32 5.95 1.64
CA TYR A 229 -15.27 5.40 0.27
C TYR A 229 -13.88 5.46 -0.37
N GLY A 230 -12.84 5.21 0.41
CA GLY A 230 -11.46 5.22 -0.06
C GLY A 230 -10.88 6.61 -0.31
N LYS A 231 -11.53 7.67 0.18
CA LYS A 231 -11.11 9.07 -0.04
C LYS A 231 -10.38 9.68 1.15
N SER A 232 -10.28 8.98 2.28
CA SER A 232 -9.49 9.49 3.41
C SER A 232 -8.01 9.58 3.05
N GLU A 233 -7.31 10.50 3.67
CA GLU A 233 -5.84 10.65 3.56
C GLU A 233 -5.12 9.31 3.75
N LEU A 234 -5.51 8.56 4.79
CA LEU A 234 -4.90 7.28 5.13
C LEU A 234 -5.17 6.21 4.05
N ALA A 235 -6.36 6.20 3.45
CA ALA A 235 -6.67 5.31 2.34
C ALA A 235 -5.83 5.63 1.10
N LEU A 236 -5.71 6.91 0.76
CA LEU A 236 -4.99 7.36 -0.43
C LEU A 236 -3.48 7.24 -0.29
N ASN A 237 -2.90 7.48 0.91
CA ASN A 237 -1.47 7.54 1.12
C ASN A 237 -0.85 6.25 1.66
N ALA A 238 -1.65 5.41 2.33
CA ALA A 238 -1.16 4.19 2.98
C ALA A 238 -1.95 2.92 2.60
N LEU A 239 -2.95 3.03 1.72
CA LEU A 239 -3.89 1.93 1.39
C LEU A 239 -4.51 1.28 2.63
N ASN A 240 -4.66 2.05 3.69
CA ASN A 240 -5.20 1.63 4.98
C ASN A 240 -6.63 2.16 5.11
N LEU A 241 -7.59 1.30 4.82
CA LEU A 241 -9.00 1.68 4.75
C LEU A 241 -9.74 1.55 6.09
N GLY A 242 -9.12 0.97 7.11
CA GLY A 242 -9.73 0.72 8.41
C GLY A 242 -9.08 1.45 9.58
N GLY A 243 -8.16 2.39 9.31
CA GLY A 243 -7.49 3.11 10.38
C GLY A 243 -6.58 2.23 11.25
N MET A 244 -6.04 1.15 10.70
CA MET A 244 -5.16 0.22 11.44
C MET A 244 -3.92 0.96 11.93
N LYS A 245 -3.79 1.15 13.25
CA LYS A 245 -2.58 1.70 13.87
C LYS A 245 -1.42 0.70 13.76
N ALA A 246 -0.18 1.18 13.81
CA ALA A 246 1.01 0.33 13.75
C ALA A 246 1.01 -0.69 14.89
N GLU A 247 0.58 -0.26 16.09
CA GLU A 247 0.43 -1.13 17.23
C GLU A 247 -1.04 -1.19 17.66
N LEU A 248 -1.59 -2.41 17.70
CA LEU A 248 -2.98 -2.71 18.04
C LEU A 248 -3.04 -3.91 18.98
N SER A 249 -3.74 -3.75 20.11
CA SER A 249 -3.97 -4.86 21.06
C SER A 249 -2.71 -5.68 21.38
N GLY A 250 -1.54 -5.01 21.48
CA GLY A 250 -0.25 -5.65 21.70
C GLY A 250 0.22 -6.55 20.54
N ASN A 251 -0.38 -6.43 19.35
CA ASN A 251 -0.06 -7.23 18.17
C ASN A 251 -0.07 -8.75 18.45
N THR A 252 -1.13 -9.24 19.07
CA THR A 252 -1.26 -10.62 19.56
C THR A 252 -1.64 -11.65 18.48
N TRP A 253 -1.72 -11.27 17.22
CA TRP A 253 -2.07 -12.15 16.10
C TRP A 253 -0.93 -12.24 15.08
N PRO A 254 -0.89 -13.28 14.24
CA PRO A 254 0.07 -13.37 13.14
C PRO A 254 -0.31 -12.36 12.03
N SER A 255 0.19 -11.14 12.17
CA SER A 255 -0.03 -10.06 11.21
C SER A 255 0.61 -10.37 9.86
N ARG A 256 -0.05 -9.95 8.77
CA ARG A 256 0.47 -10.00 7.40
C ARG A 256 1.04 -8.66 6.93
N TRP A 257 1.12 -7.69 7.81
CA TRP A 257 1.72 -6.40 7.56
C TRP A 257 3.25 -6.50 7.47
N ASP A 258 3.84 -5.83 6.50
CA ASP A 258 5.29 -5.85 6.23
C ASP A 258 6.13 -4.92 7.12
N GLY A 259 5.48 -4.19 8.05
CA GLY A 259 6.14 -3.27 8.98
C GLY A 259 6.22 -1.82 8.50
N LYS A 260 5.74 -1.50 7.30
CA LYS A 260 5.74 -0.12 6.82
C LYS A 260 4.76 0.77 7.56
N ILE A 261 5.22 1.96 7.95
CA ILE A 261 4.48 2.93 8.76
C ILE A 261 4.15 4.16 7.92
N TYR A 262 2.96 4.69 8.11
CA TYR A 262 2.53 6.02 7.71
C TYR A 262 2.20 6.83 8.95
N THR A 263 2.98 7.89 9.23
CA THR A 263 2.78 8.77 10.38
C THR A 263 1.94 9.98 9.95
N LYS A 264 0.87 10.26 10.69
CA LYS A 264 0.02 11.44 10.44
C LYS A 264 -0.44 12.08 11.74
N ASP A 265 -0.83 13.34 11.62
CA ASP A 265 -1.52 14.04 12.70
C ASP A 265 -2.96 13.53 12.82
N THR A 266 -3.37 13.21 14.03
CA THR A 266 -4.75 12.78 14.35
C THR A 266 -5.25 13.51 15.59
N ALA A 267 -6.55 13.81 15.59
CA ALA A 267 -7.20 14.39 16.76
C ALA A 267 -7.60 13.26 17.72
N GLU A 268 -7.14 13.33 18.95
CA GLU A 268 -7.60 12.45 20.03
C GLU A 268 -8.35 13.26 21.09
N GLN A 269 -9.43 12.69 21.62
CA GLN A 269 -10.22 13.34 22.64
C GLN A 269 -9.70 12.93 24.01
N GLU A 270 -9.32 13.93 24.81
CA GLU A 270 -8.94 13.76 26.21
C GLU A 270 -10.16 13.46 27.09
N LEU A 271 -9.90 12.98 28.31
CA LEU A 271 -10.95 12.63 29.27
C LEU A 271 -11.87 13.80 29.65
N ASP A 272 -11.41 15.03 29.50
CA ASP A 272 -12.16 16.26 29.76
C ASP A 272 -13.00 16.72 28.55
N GLY A 273 -12.94 15.97 27.44
CA GLY A 273 -13.66 16.27 26.19
C GLY A 273 -12.93 17.21 25.24
N THR A 274 -11.75 17.71 25.58
CA THR A 274 -10.91 18.51 24.68
C THR A 274 -10.27 17.64 23.63
N TYR A 275 -9.94 18.23 22.45
CA TYR A 275 -9.22 17.55 21.38
C TYR A 275 -7.78 18.04 21.33
N ILE A 276 -6.84 17.10 21.30
CA ILE A 276 -5.43 17.35 21.05
C ILE A 276 -5.02 16.74 19.73
N ILE A 277 -4.10 17.40 19.04
CA ILE A 277 -3.49 16.85 17.83
C ILE A 277 -2.21 16.12 18.23
N ILE A 278 -2.16 14.83 17.93
CA ILE A 278 -0.98 14.00 18.16
C ILE A 278 -0.52 13.35 16.85
N LYS A 279 0.77 13.04 16.78
CA LYS A 279 1.29 12.16 15.72
C LYS A 279 1.01 10.71 16.08
N ALA A 280 0.40 10.00 15.17
CA ALA A 280 0.14 8.58 15.32
C ALA A 280 0.65 7.80 14.11
N ASP A 281 1.17 6.61 14.40
CA ASP A 281 1.70 5.70 13.40
C ASP A 281 0.62 4.70 12.98
N PHE A 282 0.38 4.66 11.68
CA PHE A 282 -0.58 3.75 11.05
C PHE A 282 0.17 2.77 10.15
N ARG A 283 -0.42 1.61 9.92
CA ARG A 283 0.10 0.63 8.96
C ARG A 283 -0.07 1.16 7.55
N ALA A 284 0.97 1.03 6.72
CA ALA A 284 0.89 1.23 5.28
C ALA A 284 0.96 -0.14 4.59
N TYR A 285 0.18 -0.31 3.52
CA TYR A 285 0.05 -1.59 2.83
C TYR A 285 0.47 -1.49 1.37
N PRO A 286 1.02 -2.57 0.79
CA PRO A 286 1.40 -2.60 -0.63
C PRO A 286 0.17 -2.67 -1.56
N SER A 287 -0.99 -3.12 -1.07
CA SER A 287 -2.26 -3.18 -1.80
C SER A 287 -3.45 -3.16 -0.86
N VAL A 288 -4.63 -2.85 -1.39
CA VAL A 288 -5.89 -2.93 -0.62
C VAL A 288 -6.21 -4.38 -0.23
N ALA A 289 -5.81 -5.36 -1.05
CA ALA A 289 -5.94 -6.78 -0.70
C ALA A 289 -5.06 -7.15 0.51
N ALA A 290 -3.82 -6.61 0.58
CA ALA A 290 -2.95 -6.81 1.73
C ALA A 290 -3.53 -6.17 3.01
N TYR A 291 -4.13 -4.99 2.90
CA TYR A 291 -4.88 -4.38 4.02
C TYR A 291 -6.01 -5.30 4.49
N LEU A 292 -6.87 -5.78 3.58
CA LEU A 292 -7.99 -6.66 3.95
C LEU A 292 -7.49 -7.93 4.65
N ALA A 293 -6.45 -8.56 4.14
CA ALA A 293 -5.89 -9.77 4.71
C ALA A 293 -5.32 -9.54 6.13
N ASP A 294 -4.67 -8.40 6.38
CA ASP A 294 -4.16 -8.06 7.72
C ASP A 294 -5.28 -7.64 8.67
N HIS A 295 -6.27 -6.88 8.18
CA HIS A 295 -7.46 -6.51 8.95
C HIS A 295 -8.25 -7.75 9.39
N SER A 296 -8.47 -8.69 8.50
CA SER A 296 -9.14 -9.96 8.83
C SER A 296 -8.32 -10.80 9.81
N ALA A 297 -7.00 -10.84 9.68
CA ALA A 297 -6.12 -11.51 10.64
C ALA A 297 -6.22 -10.85 12.04
N TYR A 298 -6.29 -9.53 12.10
CA TYR A 298 -6.54 -8.79 13.34
C TYR A 298 -7.87 -9.18 13.97
N LEU A 299 -8.96 -9.17 13.23
CA LEU A 299 -10.27 -9.52 13.74
C LEU A 299 -10.33 -10.97 14.22
N ALA A 300 -9.67 -11.89 13.53
CA ALA A 300 -9.63 -13.31 13.89
C ALA A 300 -8.74 -13.61 15.10
N GLY A 301 -7.65 -12.84 15.31
CA GLY A 301 -6.58 -13.21 16.24
C GLY A 301 -6.28 -12.25 17.36
N ALA A 302 -6.83 -11.03 17.36
CA ALA A 302 -6.62 -10.06 18.43
C ALA A 302 -7.17 -10.58 19.77
N LYS A 303 -6.42 -10.35 20.85
CA LYS A 303 -6.79 -10.81 22.20
C LYS A 303 -7.05 -9.64 23.14
N LYS A 304 -7.93 -9.91 24.12
CA LYS A 304 -8.10 -9.10 25.32
C LYS A 304 -7.90 -10.04 26.52
N GLY A 305 -6.74 -9.95 27.17
CA GLY A 305 -6.27 -10.97 28.08
C GLY A 305 -6.02 -12.30 27.37
N ASP A 306 -6.51 -13.41 27.88
CA ASP A 306 -6.33 -14.74 27.31
C ASP A 306 -7.37 -15.11 26.24
N SER A 307 -8.42 -14.29 26.06
CA SER A 307 -9.53 -14.57 25.15
C SER A 307 -9.41 -13.82 23.84
N LEU A 308 -9.96 -14.38 22.76
CA LEU A 308 -10.12 -13.67 21.50
C LEU A 308 -11.04 -12.47 21.69
N ARG A 309 -10.59 -11.30 21.23
CA ARG A 309 -11.30 -10.03 21.38
C ARG A 309 -12.64 -10.03 20.61
N TYR A 310 -12.66 -10.67 19.46
CA TYR A 310 -13.82 -10.76 18.56
C TYR A 310 -14.24 -12.23 18.37
N ALA A 311 -14.33 -12.98 19.48
CA ALA A 311 -14.71 -14.38 19.42
C ALA A 311 -16.06 -14.57 18.69
N GLY A 312 -16.08 -15.49 17.73
CA GLY A 312 -17.27 -15.77 16.90
C GLY A 312 -17.41 -14.94 15.63
N ILE A 313 -16.47 -14.03 15.33
CA ILE A 313 -16.49 -13.27 14.06
C ILE A 313 -16.19 -14.15 12.86
N VAL A 314 -15.25 -15.10 13.00
CA VAL A 314 -14.92 -16.08 11.97
C VAL A 314 -16.04 -17.11 11.88
N GLY A 315 -16.57 -17.31 10.67
CA GLY A 315 -17.69 -18.21 10.40
C GLY A 315 -19.06 -17.64 10.79
N CYS A 316 -19.14 -16.40 11.24
CA CYS A 316 -20.42 -15.72 11.44
C CYS A 316 -21.15 -15.60 10.09
N THR A 317 -22.45 -15.93 10.07
CA THR A 317 -23.28 -15.92 8.84
C THR A 317 -24.27 -14.75 8.79
N ASP A 318 -24.32 -13.95 9.84
CA ASP A 318 -25.19 -12.77 9.92
C ASP A 318 -24.36 -11.53 10.23
N TYR A 319 -24.39 -10.54 9.34
CA TYR A 319 -23.59 -9.33 9.46
C TYR A 319 -23.96 -8.47 10.68
N ARG A 320 -25.23 -8.50 11.13
CA ARG A 320 -25.67 -7.75 12.32
C ARG A 320 -25.03 -8.33 13.58
N THR A 321 -25.04 -9.65 13.69
CA THR A 321 -24.33 -10.37 14.74
C THR A 321 -22.83 -10.11 14.70
N ALA A 322 -22.23 -10.12 13.51
CA ALA A 322 -20.80 -9.81 13.34
C ALA A 322 -20.47 -8.38 13.80
N PHE A 323 -21.29 -7.39 13.48
CA PHE A 323 -21.10 -6.02 13.95
C PHE A 323 -21.30 -5.87 15.46
N GLN A 324 -22.21 -6.64 16.04
CA GLN A 324 -22.36 -6.66 17.51
C GLN A 324 -21.12 -7.23 18.18
N ILE A 325 -20.53 -8.31 17.64
CA ILE A 325 -19.25 -8.86 18.11
C ILE A 325 -18.13 -7.81 18.06
N LEU A 326 -18.05 -7.03 16.99
CA LEU A 326 -17.07 -5.94 16.89
C LEU A 326 -17.31 -4.87 17.95
N LYS A 327 -18.57 -4.48 18.19
CA LYS A 327 -18.93 -3.49 19.20
C LYS A 327 -18.63 -3.97 20.60
N ASP A 328 -18.98 -5.21 20.94
CA ASP A 328 -18.73 -5.82 22.24
C ASP A 328 -17.22 -5.99 22.50
N GLY A 329 -16.46 -6.23 21.44
CA GLY A 329 -14.99 -6.23 21.45
C GLY A 329 -14.35 -4.84 21.47
N GLU A 330 -15.13 -3.76 21.58
CA GLU A 330 -14.63 -2.37 21.65
C GLU A 330 -13.82 -1.96 20.41
N TYR A 331 -14.24 -2.39 19.21
CA TYR A 331 -13.61 -1.97 17.95
C TYR A 331 -13.75 -0.45 17.75
N ALA A 332 -14.91 0.08 18.10
CA ALA A 332 -15.21 1.52 18.07
C ALA A 332 -15.99 1.94 19.31
N THR A 333 -15.74 3.17 19.77
CA THR A 333 -16.40 3.76 20.95
C THR A 333 -17.80 4.31 20.64
N SER A 334 -18.08 4.70 19.39
CA SER A 334 -19.34 5.27 18.96
C SER A 334 -20.52 4.34 19.26
N LEU A 335 -21.57 4.89 19.88
CA LEU A 335 -22.78 4.12 20.26
C LEU A 335 -23.57 3.65 19.04
N ASP A 336 -23.55 4.43 17.96
CA ASP A 336 -24.28 4.19 16.71
C ASP A 336 -23.45 3.43 15.66
N TYR A 337 -22.32 2.84 16.05
CA TYR A 337 -21.40 2.16 15.13
C TYR A 337 -22.06 1.00 14.39
N VAL A 338 -22.79 0.15 15.11
CA VAL A 338 -23.51 -0.99 14.53
C VAL A 338 -24.57 -0.51 13.55
N ASP A 339 -25.35 0.50 13.92
CA ASP A 339 -26.41 1.04 13.07
C ASP A 339 -25.86 1.66 11.78
N LYS A 340 -24.74 2.38 11.87
CA LYS A 340 -24.04 2.95 10.70
C LYS A 340 -23.56 1.87 9.75
N LEU A 341 -22.94 0.80 10.24
CA LEU A 341 -22.47 -0.30 9.43
C LEU A 341 -23.64 -1.08 8.78
N CYS A 342 -24.72 -1.34 9.54
CA CYS A 342 -25.92 -1.96 8.99
C CYS A 342 -26.53 -1.10 7.87
N ALA A 343 -26.61 0.21 8.06
CA ALA A 343 -27.10 1.12 7.02
C ALA A 343 -26.23 1.11 5.75
N VAL A 344 -24.91 0.98 5.90
CA VAL A 344 -24.00 0.83 4.74
C VAL A 344 -24.26 -0.49 4.01
N VAL A 345 -24.41 -1.60 4.74
CA VAL A 345 -24.71 -2.92 4.14
C VAL A 345 -26.02 -2.86 3.37
N GLU A 346 -27.06 -2.31 3.97
CA GLU A 346 -28.40 -2.20 3.36
C GLU A 346 -28.43 -1.27 2.16
N LYS A 347 -27.87 -0.06 2.30
CA LYS A 347 -27.79 0.95 1.22
C LYS A 347 -27.16 0.37 -0.05
N TRP A 348 -26.10 -0.42 0.11
CA TRP A 348 -25.31 -0.92 -1.00
C TRP A 348 -25.55 -2.40 -1.32
N ASN A 349 -26.49 -3.05 -0.61
CA ASN A 349 -26.76 -4.50 -0.76
C ASN A 349 -25.48 -5.33 -0.73
N LEU A 350 -24.64 -5.11 0.33
CA LEU A 350 -23.32 -5.75 0.39
C LEU A 350 -23.39 -7.26 0.63
N THR A 351 -24.48 -7.78 1.17
CA THR A 351 -24.68 -9.23 1.36
C THR A 351 -24.61 -10.04 0.05
N ARG A 352 -24.76 -9.36 -1.11
CA ARG A 352 -24.53 -10.02 -2.42
C ARG A 352 -23.10 -10.55 -2.58
N TYR A 353 -22.15 -10.07 -1.81
CA TYR A 353 -20.76 -10.53 -1.82
C TYR A 353 -20.51 -11.69 -0.86
N ASP A 354 -21.41 -11.93 0.11
CA ASP A 354 -21.33 -13.06 1.07
C ASP A 354 -21.73 -14.39 0.43
N GLY A 355 -22.43 -14.36 -0.71
CA GLY A 355 -22.90 -15.55 -1.43
C GLY A 355 -21.85 -16.26 -2.29
N ALA A 356 -20.62 -15.79 -2.32
CA ALA A 356 -19.51 -16.56 -2.84
C ALA A 356 -19.14 -17.61 -1.79
N THR A 357 -19.85 -18.73 -1.80
CA THR A 357 -19.46 -19.91 -1.01
C THR A 357 -17.98 -20.16 -1.25
N PRO A 358 -17.13 -20.23 -0.20
CA PRO A 358 -15.73 -20.59 -0.37
C PRO A 358 -15.70 -21.89 -1.16
N VAL A 359 -15.06 -21.89 -2.33
CA VAL A 359 -14.69 -23.13 -2.98
C VAL A 359 -13.68 -23.79 -2.04
N GLY A 360 -14.17 -24.60 -1.09
CA GLY A 360 -13.33 -25.27 -0.13
C GLY A 360 -13.88 -25.46 1.29
N GLN A 361 -14.97 -24.82 1.68
CA GLN A 361 -15.74 -25.29 2.85
C GLN A 361 -16.95 -26.08 2.35
N SER A 362 -16.71 -27.26 1.77
CA SER A 362 -17.62 -28.37 1.91
C SER A 362 -17.84 -28.55 3.40
N GLU A 363 -19.10 -28.66 3.82
CA GLU A 363 -19.44 -29.07 5.18
C GLU A 363 -18.46 -30.14 5.62
N ILE A 364 -17.65 -29.85 6.66
CA ILE A 364 -16.74 -30.83 7.22
C ILE A 364 -17.64 -31.83 7.95
N TYR A 365 -18.07 -32.87 7.26
CA TYR A 365 -18.64 -34.01 7.90
C TYR A 365 -17.52 -34.73 8.64
N TRP A 366 -17.43 -34.49 9.95
CA TRP A 366 -16.64 -35.31 10.82
C TRP A 366 -17.27 -36.70 10.83
N LEU A 367 -16.73 -37.65 10.05
CA LEU A 367 -16.91 -39.06 10.32
C LEU A 367 -16.27 -39.28 11.70
N SER A 368 -17.13 -39.43 12.73
CA SER A 368 -16.63 -39.64 14.09
C SER A 368 -15.82 -40.93 14.08
N ALA A 369 -14.72 -40.97 14.83
CA ALA A 369 -13.77 -42.06 14.92
C ALA A 369 -14.34 -43.34 15.57
N ALA A 370 -15.65 -43.49 15.64
CA ALA A 370 -16.32 -44.67 16.18
C ALA A 370 -16.47 -45.82 15.13
N ASP A 371 -16.38 -45.53 13.84
CA ASP A 371 -16.48 -46.54 12.80
C ASP A 371 -15.10 -46.86 12.23
N VAL A 372 -14.53 -47.96 12.68
CA VAL A 372 -13.25 -48.49 12.17
C VAL A 372 -13.59 -49.25 10.88
N PHE A 373 -13.33 -48.64 9.74
CA PHE A 373 -13.44 -49.26 8.44
C PHE A 373 -12.27 -50.20 8.16
N THR A 374 -12.53 -51.30 7.49
CA THR A 374 -11.49 -52.10 6.83
C THR A 374 -10.82 -51.27 5.73
N GLU A 375 -9.62 -51.67 5.34
CA GLU A 375 -8.90 -50.95 4.28
C GLU A 375 -9.70 -50.82 2.98
N THR A 376 -10.43 -51.87 2.62
CA THR A 376 -11.30 -51.94 1.42
C THR A 376 -12.51 -50.99 1.55
N GLU A 377 -13.14 -50.93 2.73
CA GLU A 377 -14.25 -50.02 2.99
C GLU A 377 -13.82 -48.55 2.98
N ALA A 378 -12.65 -48.23 3.53
CA ALA A 378 -12.08 -46.90 3.50
C ALA A 378 -11.76 -46.43 2.06
N ASP A 379 -11.27 -47.32 1.20
CA ASP A 379 -11.03 -47.03 -0.22
C ASP A 379 -12.36 -46.83 -0.97
N ALA A 380 -13.39 -47.61 -0.68
CA ALA A 380 -14.72 -47.44 -1.29
C ALA A 380 -15.35 -46.08 -0.91
N VAL A 381 -15.30 -45.71 0.36
CA VAL A 381 -15.77 -44.39 0.86
C VAL A 381 -15.00 -43.26 0.22
N LYS A 382 -13.68 -43.38 0.11
CA LYS A 382 -12.83 -42.36 -0.54
C LYS A 382 -13.28 -42.17 -2.01
N ILE A 383 -13.40 -43.24 -2.77
CA ILE A 383 -13.83 -43.17 -4.18
C ILE A 383 -15.21 -42.52 -4.32
N GLN A 384 -16.18 -42.87 -3.46
CA GLN A 384 -17.50 -42.27 -3.48
C GLN A 384 -17.50 -40.77 -3.19
N LEU A 385 -16.67 -40.34 -2.21
CA LEU A 385 -16.55 -38.93 -1.86
C LEU A 385 -15.83 -38.13 -2.97
N GLU A 386 -14.78 -38.66 -3.58
CA GLU A 386 -14.08 -38.02 -4.70
C GLU A 386 -14.97 -37.95 -5.98
N GLN A 387 -15.87 -38.93 -6.20
CA GLN A 387 -16.86 -38.90 -7.29
C GLN A 387 -17.96 -37.88 -7.04
N ALA A 388 -18.43 -37.76 -5.78
CA ALA A 388 -19.49 -36.82 -5.42
C ALA A 388 -19.00 -35.37 -5.44
N TRP A 389 -17.73 -35.13 -5.15
CA TRP A 389 -17.09 -33.80 -5.12
C TRP A 389 -15.76 -33.78 -5.89
N PRO A 390 -15.77 -33.53 -7.20
CA PRO A 390 -14.59 -33.44 -8.02
C PRO A 390 -13.65 -32.33 -7.49
N GLY A 391 -12.40 -32.71 -7.15
CA GLY A 391 -11.41 -31.78 -6.56
C GLY A 391 -11.21 -31.96 -5.04
N LEU A 392 -11.97 -32.84 -4.40
CA LEU A 392 -11.71 -33.25 -3.02
C LEU A 392 -10.47 -34.17 -2.99
N ASN A 393 -9.43 -33.72 -2.28
CA ASN A 393 -8.20 -34.50 -2.14
C ASN A 393 -8.18 -35.19 -0.76
N LEU A 394 -8.34 -36.50 -0.71
CA LEU A 394 -8.43 -37.28 0.51
C LEU A 394 -7.17 -38.13 0.70
N LEU A 395 -6.56 -38.06 1.89
CA LEU A 395 -5.44 -38.91 2.29
C LEU A 395 -5.92 -40.03 3.21
N LYS A 396 -5.55 -41.25 2.86
CA LYS A 396 -5.75 -42.42 3.71
C LYS A 396 -4.56 -42.58 4.67
N ARG A 397 -4.82 -42.65 5.96
CA ARG A 397 -3.80 -42.98 6.97
C ARG A 397 -4.31 -44.09 7.88
N ARG A 398 -3.69 -45.29 7.79
CA ARG A 398 -3.98 -46.45 8.64
C ARG A 398 -5.48 -46.82 8.73
N GLY A 399 -6.18 -46.88 7.59
CA GLY A 399 -7.60 -47.19 7.56
C GLY A 399 -8.55 -46.04 7.91
N ILE A 400 -8.04 -44.84 8.18
CA ILE A 400 -8.83 -43.64 8.43
C ILE A 400 -8.75 -42.73 7.21
N VAL A 401 -9.89 -42.32 6.66
CA VAL A 401 -9.97 -41.33 5.58
C VAL A 401 -9.99 -39.94 6.21
N THR A 402 -9.00 -39.14 5.93
CA THR A 402 -8.95 -37.72 6.38
C THR A 402 -8.84 -36.81 5.17
N LYS A 403 -9.36 -35.59 5.27
CA LYS A 403 -9.14 -34.54 4.28
C LYS A 403 -7.67 -34.13 4.30
N ALA A 404 -7.05 -34.02 3.13
CA ALA A 404 -5.68 -33.51 2.96
C ALA A 404 -5.62 -31.99 3.03
#